data_b4a7295f989b486399f66ce34731a63a
#
_entry.id   b4a7295f989b486399f66ce34731a63a
#
_cell.length_a   1.000
_cell.length_b   1.000
_cell.length_c   1.000
_cell.angle_alpha   90.00
_cell.angle_beta   90.00
_cell.angle_gamma   90.00
#
_symmetry.space_group_name_H-M   'P 1'
#
loop_
_entity.id
_entity.type
_entity.pdbx_description
1 polymer ?
#
loop_
_entity_poly.entity_id
_entity_poly.type
_entity_poly.pdbx_seq_one_letter_code
_entity_poly.pdbx_strand_id
1 'polypeptide(L)'
;MGGFFGVVSKDDCLFDLFFGTDYHSHLGTRRGGLAVYGENGFDRSIHNIENSPFRTKFDKDVQEMKGNMGIGCISDYEPQPLIVRSHHGTYAITTVSKINNIDEIVQDIFDKGHAHFLEMSGGDINATELVAALINQKENLIDGIRYALETIDGSLTLMLLTPKGIYAARDKYGRTPIVIGQKENAYCVTFEDFAYRNLGYHDYKELGPGEIDVITTEGVKTLVAPGKDMKICTFLWVYYGYPSSSYEGVSVEEMRYRCGACLAKRDNVKPDIVAGVPDSGIAHAVGYSNESGIPFSRPFIKYTPTWPRSFMPTIQSQRNLIAKMKLIAVHELIKDKKHKVEEKV
;
A
#
# COMPACT_ATOMS: atom_id res chain seq x y z
N MET A 1 -0.95 -3.54 -7.45
CA MET A 1 -0.74 -3.34 -6.00
C MET A 1 -1.54 -2.14 -5.56
N GLY A 2 -1.59 -1.85 -4.28
CA GLY A 2 -2.27 -0.69 -3.73
C GLY A 2 -1.82 -0.44 -2.30
N GLY A 3 -2.31 0.64 -1.71
CA GLY A 3 -2.09 0.98 -0.32
C GLY A 3 -3.29 1.73 0.22
N PHE A 4 -3.44 1.76 1.52
CA PHE A 4 -4.55 2.43 2.16
C PHE A 4 -4.14 3.17 3.43
N PHE A 5 -4.97 4.12 3.80
CA PHE A 5 -4.88 4.88 5.05
C PHE A 5 -6.27 5.04 5.66
N GLY A 6 -6.41 4.75 6.94
CA GLY A 6 -7.63 4.98 7.71
C GLY A 6 -7.36 5.85 8.91
N VAL A 7 -8.34 6.64 9.32
CA VAL A 7 -8.22 7.52 10.49
C VAL A 7 -9.53 7.59 11.26
N VAL A 8 -9.42 7.56 12.58
CA VAL A 8 -10.50 7.81 13.53
C VAL A 8 -10.04 8.94 14.46
N SER A 9 -10.79 10.03 14.53
CA SER A 9 -10.42 11.23 15.26
C SER A 9 -11.59 11.75 16.10
N LYS A 10 -11.31 12.49 17.16
CA LYS A 10 -12.31 13.30 17.86
C LYS A 10 -12.67 14.58 17.11
N ASP A 11 -11.77 15.00 16.23
CA ASP A 11 -11.89 16.19 15.38
C ASP A 11 -12.10 15.79 13.91
N ASP A 12 -12.17 16.76 13.00
CA ASP A 12 -12.19 16.49 11.56
C ASP A 12 -10.94 15.74 11.11
N CYS A 13 -11.13 14.69 10.32
CA CYS A 13 -10.04 13.78 9.93
C CYS A 13 -9.51 14.01 8.50
N LEU A 14 -10.08 14.93 7.74
CA LEU A 14 -9.83 15.04 6.29
C LEU A 14 -8.38 15.32 5.94
N PHE A 15 -7.71 16.18 6.69
CA PHE A 15 -6.30 16.51 6.45
C PHE A 15 -5.42 15.25 6.56
N ASP A 16 -5.56 14.51 7.65
CA ASP A 16 -4.78 13.30 7.87
C ASP A 16 -5.12 12.21 6.85
N LEU A 17 -6.41 12.03 6.55
CA LEU A 17 -6.88 11.07 5.56
C LEU A 17 -6.33 11.35 4.17
N PHE A 18 -6.39 12.61 3.75
CA PHE A 18 -5.92 13.03 2.43
C PHE A 18 -4.43 12.82 2.26
N PHE A 19 -3.61 13.38 3.16
CA PHE A 19 -2.16 13.24 3.07
C PHE A 19 -1.68 11.83 3.36
N GLY A 20 -2.31 11.13 4.32
CA GLY A 20 -2.00 9.74 4.61
C GLY A 20 -2.25 8.83 3.41
N THR A 21 -3.34 9.06 2.66
CA THR A 21 -3.63 8.34 1.42
C THR A 21 -2.64 8.70 0.32
N ASP A 22 -2.34 9.99 0.14
CA ASP A 22 -1.40 10.47 -0.87
C ASP A 22 0.01 9.90 -0.68
N TYR A 23 0.46 9.71 0.55
CA TYR A 23 1.75 9.06 0.85
C TYR A 23 1.85 7.63 0.30
N HIS A 24 0.74 6.98 -0.04
CA HIS A 24 0.71 5.67 -0.70
C HIS A 24 0.71 5.73 -2.24
N SER A 25 0.83 6.91 -2.85
CA SER A 25 0.83 7.09 -4.31
C SER A 25 1.97 6.36 -5.04
N HIS A 26 3.01 5.94 -4.32
CA HIS A 26 4.07 5.09 -4.89
C HIS A 26 3.66 3.62 -5.05
N LEU A 27 2.56 3.18 -4.42
CA LEU A 27 2.06 1.80 -4.47
C LEU A 27 1.03 1.54 -5.57
N GLY A 28 0.47 2.59 -6.16
CA GLY A 28 -0.51 2.47 -7.24
C GLY A 28 -0.60 3.74 -8.07
N THR A 29 -1.14 3.63 -9.29
CA THR A 29 -1.10 4.73 -10.26
C THR A 29 -2.40 4.96 -11.02
N ARG A 30 -3.46 4.17 -10.78
CA ARG A 30 -4.65 4.24 -11.62
C ARG A 30 -5.86 4.86 -10.94
N ARG A 31 -6.12 4.44 -9.72
CA ARG A 31 -7.30 4.88 -8.96
C ARG A 31 -6.89 5.38 -7.60
N GLY A 32 -7.55 6.44 -7.16
CA GLY A 32 -7.53 6.89 -5.78
C GLY A 32 -8.95 7.07 -5.28
N GLY A 33 -9.18 6.85 -4.00
CA GLY A 33 -10.49 7.02 -3.41
C GLY A 33 -10.44 7.36 -1.93
N LEU A 34 -11.44 8.12 -1.49
CA LEU A 34 -11.67 8.50 -0.11
C LEU A 34 -13.13 8.18 0.25
N ALA A 35 -13.36 7.66 1.43
CA ALA A 35 -14.68 7.59 2.05
C ALA A 35 -14.59 8.08 3.49
N VAL A 36 -15.52 8.92 3.89
CA VAL A 36 -15.61 9.47 5.24
C VAL A 36 -16.98 9.20 5.84
N TYR A 37 -17.01 9.19 7.17
CA TYR A 37 -18.22 9.16 7.95
C TYR A 37 -18.24 10.35 8.94
N GLY A 38 -19.34 11.08 8.97
CA GLY A 38 -19.55 12.22 9.83
C GLY A 38 -21.03 12.43 10.13
N GLU A 39 -21.41 13.63 10.56
CA GLU A 39 -22.78 13.98 10.93
C GLU A 39 -23.80 13.73 9.81
N ASN A 40 -23.40 13.91 8.54
CA ASN A 40 -24.25 13.68 7.37
C ASN A 40 -24.23 12.23 6.85
N GLY A 41 -23.60 11.30 7.59
CA GLY A 41 -23.44 9.92 7.18
C GLY A 41 -22.19 9.69 6.34
N PHE A 42 -22.25 8.76 5.39
CA PHE A 42 -21.14 8.43 4.50
C PHE A 42 -21.08 9.36 3.31
N ASP A 43 -19.88 9.83 3.00
CA ASP A 43 -19.52 10.50 1.76
C ASP A 43 -18.33 9.81 1.09
N ARG A 44 -18.26 9.80 -0.26
CA ARG A 44 -17.25 9.08 -1.02
C ARG A 44 -16.86 9.80 -2.30
N SER A 45 -15.56 9.88 -2.57
CA SER A 45 -15.02 10.32 -3.85
C SER A 45 -14.01 9.34 -4.39
N ILE A 46 -14.05 9.06 -5.71
CA ILE A 46 -13.13 8.18 -6.42
C ILE A 46 -12.71 8.84 -7.73
N HIS A 47 -11.40 8.89 -7.98
CA HIS A 47 -10.86 9.47 -9.21
C HIS A 47 -9.87 8.54 -9.92
N ASN A 48 -9.78 8.71 -11.24
CA ASN A 48 -8.67 8.22 -12.03
C ASN A 48 -7.47 9.15 -11.84
N ILE A 49 -6.34 8.60 -11.39
CA ILE A 49 -5.09 9.33 -11.10
C ILE A 49 -3.97 9.02 -12.11
N GLU A 50 -4.26 8.32 -13.22
CA GLU A 50 -3.25 7.95 -14.22
C GLU A 50 -2.56 9.16 -14.85
N ASN A 51 -3.30 10.22 -15.10
CA ASN A 51 -2.84 11.41 -15.80
C ASN A 51 -2.66 12.65 -14.91
N SER A 52 -2.90 12.51 -13.62
CA SER A 52 -2.77 13.61 -12.66
C SER A 52 -2.56 13.07 -11.25
N PRO A 53 -1.67 13.69 -10.44
CA PRO A 53 -1.42 13.24 -9.07
C PRO A 53 -2.69 13.22 -8.22
N PHE A 54 -2.72 12.32 -7.23
CA PHE A 54 -3.81 12.19 -6.27
C PHE A 54 -4.20 13.55 -5.67
N ARG A 55 -3.23 14.33 -5.19
CA ARG A 55 -3.46 15.66 -4.59
C ARG A 55 -4.28 16.59 -5.48
N THR A 56 -3.94 16.63 -6.76
CA THR A 56 -4.62 17.51 -7.72
C THR A 56 -6.05 17.07 -7.99
N LYS A 57 -6.30 15.76 -7.99
CA LYS A 57 -7.63 15.21 -8.27
C LYS A 57 -8.60 15.40 -7.12
N PHE A 58 -8.12 15.30 -5.89
CA PHE A 58 -8.95 15.36 -4.68
C PHE A 58 -9.00 16.73 -4.00
N ASP A 59 -8.35 17.74 -4.56
CA ASP A 59 -8.26 19.09 -3.96
C ASP A 59 -9.66 19.71 -3.65
N LYS A 60 -10.61 19.53 -4.54
CA LYS A 60 -12.00 20.01 -4.33
C LYS A 60 -12.76 19.14 -3.33
N ASP A 61 -12.64 17.81 -3.48
CA ASP A 61 -13.34 16.86 -2.62
C ASP A 61 -12.99 17.09 -1.15
N VAL A 62 -11.73 17.31 -0.86
CA VAL A 62 -11.23 17.53 0.52
C VAL A 62 -11.77 18.84 1.11
N GLN A 63 -12.10 19.84 0.30
CA GLN A 63 -12.71 21.08 0.77
C GLN A 63 -14.22 20.92 1.10
N GLU A 64 -14.89 19.99 0.46
CA GLU A 64 -16.33 19.76 0.57
C GLU A 64 -16.68 18.64 1.56
N MET A 65 -15.88 17.56 1.57
CA MET A 65 -16.07 16.41 2.47
C MET A 65 -15.81 16.80 3.93
N LYS A 66 -16.54 16.18 4.86
CA LYS A 66 -16.35 16.35 6.32
C LYS A 66 -16.62 15.05 7.03
N GLY A 67 -15.78 14.74 8.01
CA GLY A 67 -15.95 13.56 8.83
C GLY A 67 -14.90 13.45 9.91
N ASN A 68 -15.21 12.69 10.93
CA ASN A 68 -14.28 12.36 12.01
C ASN A 68 -13.67 10.95 11.89
N MET A 69 -14.15 10.18 10.92
CA MET A 69 -13.61 8.88 10.57
C MET A 69 -13.55 8.75 9.05
N GLY A 70 -12.51 8.10 8.52
CA GLY A 70 -12.38 7.90 7.09
C GLY A 70 -11.40 6.81 6.72
N ILE A 71 -11.58 6.29 5.51
CA ILE A 71 -10.64 5.37 4.83
C ILE A 71 -10.35 5.88 3.44
N GLY A 72 -9.10 5.78 3.03
CA GLY A 72 -8.64 6.13 1.70
C GLY A 72 -7.75 5.05 1.12
N CYS A 73 -7.69 4.99 -0.21
CA CYS A 73 -6.83 4.01 -0.89
C CYS A 73 -6.27 4.53 -2.21
N ILE A 74 -5.16 3.94 -2.58
CA ILE A 74 -4.57 3.99 -3.92
C ILE A 74 -4.65 2.57 -4.48
N SER A 75 -5.12 2.42 -5.73
CA SER A 75 -5.27 1.11 -6.39
C SER A 75 -4.79 1.16 -7.84
N ASP A 76 -4.31 0.02 -8.34
CA ASP A 76 -3.95 -0.16 -9.76
C ASP A 76 -5.07 -0.81 -10.58
N TYR A 77 -6.13 -1.28 -9.95
CA TYR A 77 -7.16 -2.07 -10.61
C TYR A 77 -8.55 -1.46 -10.44
N GLU A 78 -9.21 -1.81 -9.38
CA GLU A 78 -10.60 -1.47 -9.15
C GLU A 78 -10.79 -0.12 -8.43
N PRO A 79 -11.93 0.55 -8.69
CA PRO A 79 -12.35 1.71 -7.91
C PRO A 79 -12.70 1.29 -6.49
N GLN A 80 -12.19 2.02 -5.51
CA GLN A 80 -12.40 1.86 -4.06
C GLN A 80 -12.28 3.22 -3.37
N PRO A 81 -12.80 3.40 -2.13
CA PRO A 81 -13.61 2.47 -1.32
C PRO A 81 -15.01 2.23 -1.89
N LEU A 82 -15.60 1.06 -1.61
CA LEU A 82 -17.00 0.79 -1.91
C LEU A 82 -17.88 1.07 -0.69
N ILE A 83 -19.03 1.73 -0.89
CA ILE A 83 -20.08 1.85 0.15
C ILE A 83 -21.07 0.73 -0.07
N VAL A 84 -21.24 -0.10 0.95
CA VAL A 84 -22.09 -1.29 0.93
C VAL A 84 -23.22 -1.14 1.95
N ARG A 85 -24.45 -1.46 1.54
CA ARG A 85 -25.61 -1.61 2.43
C ARG A 85 -25.98 -3.08 2.56
N SER A 86 -25.93 -3.59 3.77
CA SER A 86 -26.26 -4.99 4.05
C SER A 86 -27.01 -5.16 5.38
N HIS A 87 -27.27 -6.40 5.81
CA HIS A 87 -27.81 -6.69 7.12
C HIS A 87 -26.89 -6.29 8.28
N HIS A 88 -25.58 -6.10 8.03
CA HIS A 88 -24.64 -5.50 9.00
C HIS A 88 -24.78 -3.97 9.14
N GLY A 89 -25.68 -3.36 8.39
CA GLY A 89 -25.79 -1.91 8.25
C GLY A 89 -25.08 -1.38 7.01
N THR A 90 -24.80 -0.07 7.00
CA THR A 90 -23.98 0.56 5.96
C THR A 90 -22.54 0.65 6.43
N TYR A 91 -21.60 0.30 5.54
CA TYR A 91 -20.17 0.44 5.77
C TYR A 91 -19.43 0.80 4.47
N ALA A 92 -18.27 1.40 4.58
CA ALA A 92 -17.35 1.53 3.46
C ALA A 92 -16.21 0.52 3.60
N ILE A 93 -15.75 -0.07 2.48
CA ILE A 93 -14.70 -1.09 2.47
C ILE A 93 -13.60 -0.74 1.49
N THR A 94 -12.35 -0.97 1.88
CA THR A 94 -11.19 -0.98 0.99
C THR A 94 -10.34 -2.21 1.24
N THR A 95 -9.74 -2.73 0.16
CA THR A 95 -8.94 -3.96 0.20
C THR A 95 -7.63 -3.79 -0.55
N VAL A 96 -6.60 -4.49 -0.07
CA VAL A 96 -5.40 -4.81 -0.85
C VAL A 96 -5.34 -6.33 -0.93
N SER A 97 -5.64 -6.87 -2.10
CA SER A 97 -5.82 -8.30 -2.27
C SER A 97 -5.16 -8.85 -3.54
N LYS A 98 -4.88 -10.13 -3.51
CA LYS A 98 -4.65 -11.00 -4.66
C LYS A 98 -5.46 -12.26 -4.44
N ILE A 99 -6.47 -12.47 -5.25
CA ILE A 99 -7.40 -13.59 -5.14
C ILE A 99 -7.12 -14.52 -6.32
N ASN A 100 -6.72 -15.75 -6.05
CA ASN A 100 -6.39 -16.73 -7.10
C ASN A 100 -7.60 -17.58 -7.50
N ASN A 101 -8.56 -17.76 -6.60
CA ASN A 101 -9.76 -18.59 -6.76
C ASN A 101 -11.04 -17.77 -7.00
N ILE A 102 -10.95 -16.66 -7.77
CA ILE A 102 -12.10 -15.76 -8.03
C ILE A 102 -13.27 -16.53 -8.63
N ASP A 103 -13.03 -17.31 -9.70
CA ASP A 103 -14.08 -18.00 -10.44
C ASP A 103 -14.82 -19.02 -9.55
N GLU A 104 -14.10 -19.74 -8.72
CA GLU A 104 -14.66 -20.71 -7.75
C GLU A 104 -15.55 -20.02 -6.72
N ILE A 105 -15.09 -18.89 -6.16
CA ILE A 105 -15.85 -18.10 -5.18
C ILE A 105 -17.10 -17.52 -5.82
N VAL A 106 -17.01 -16.98 -7.02
CA VAL A 106 -18.13 -16.40 -7.75
C VAL A 106 -19.19 -17.46 -8.03
N GLN A 107 -18.77 -18.65 -8.47
CA GLN A 107 -19.70 -19.76 -8.72
C GLN A 107 -20.40 -20.18 -7.42
N ASP A 108 -19.67 -20.35 -6.32
CA ASP A 108 -20.25 -20.69 -5.02
C ASP A 108 -21.27 -19.64 -4.53
N ILE A 109 -20.98 -18.36 -4.77
CA ILE A 109 -21.89 -17.26 -4.44
C ILE A 109 -23.18 -17.33 -5.28
N PHE A 110 -23.08 -17.61 -6.57
CA PHE A 110 -24.24 -17.75 -7.46
C PHE A 110 -25.07 -18.99 -7.12
N ASP A 111 -24.43 -20.10 -6.82
CA ASP A 111 -25.12 -21.35 -6.40
C ASP A 111 -25.89 -21.17 -5.08
N LYS A 112 -25.47 -20.24 -4.23
CA LYS A 112 -26.17 -19.84 -2.99
C LYS A 112 -27.29 -18.82 -3.21
N GLY A 113 -27.58 -18.44 -4.45
CA GLY A 113 -28.71 -17.60 -4.83
C GLY A 113 -28.42 -16.10 -4.93
N HIS A 114 -27.17 -15.65 -4.91
CA HIS A 114 -26.80 -14.28 -5.27
C HIS A 114 -26.83 -14.13 -6.80
N ALA A 115 -27.49 -13.08 -7.28
CA ALA A 115 -27.82 -12.96 -8.69
C ALA A 115 -26.81 -12.18 -9.56
N HIS A 116 -26.00 -11.29 -8.96
CA HIS A 116 -25.14 -10.37 -9.73
C HIS A 116 -24.08 -9.69 -8.86
N PHE A 117 -23.05 -9.17 -9.55
CA PHE A 117 -22.13 -8.16 -9.06
C PHE A 117 -22.37 -6.85 -9.83
N LEU A 118 -22.25 -5.71 -9.15
CA LEU A 118 -22.59 -4.40 -9.72
C LEU A 118 -21.34 -3.62 -10.14
N GLU A 119 -20.25 -3.76 -9.39
CA GLU A 119 -19.02 -3.04 -9.64
C GLU A 119 -18.08 -3.88 -10.52
N MET A 120 -18.07 -3.56 -11.82
CA MET A 120 -17.21 -4.23 -12.80
C MET A 120 -16.06 -3.32 -13.22
N SER A 121 -14.88 -3.88 -13.37
CA SER A 121 -13.69 -3.17 -13.84
C SER A 121 -13.12 -3.83 -15.08
N GLY A 122 -13.35 -3.23 -16.26
CA GLY A 122 -12.82 -3.75 -17.52
C GLY A 122 -13.41 -5.09 -17.96
N GLY A 123 -14.58 -5.46 -17.46
CA GLY A 123 -15.24 -6.74 -17.68
C GLY A 123 -15.00 -7.76 -16.57
N ASP A 124 -14.12 -7.47 -15.63
CA ASP A 124 -13.84 -8.32 -14.47
C ASP A 124 -14.62 -7.86 -13.23
N ILE A 125 -14.96 -8.80 -12.35
CA ILE A 125 -15.61 -8.51 -11.07
C ILE A 125 -14.65 -7.72 -10.18
N ASN A 126 -15.17 -6.68 -9.52
CA ASN A 126 -14.41 -5.91 -8.55
C ASN A 126 -14.08 -6.80 -7.33
N ALA A 127 -12.77 -7.02 -7.09
CA ALA A 127 -12.31 -7.88 -6.00
C ALA A 127 -12.78 -7.40 -4.61
N THR A 128 -12.93 -6.08 -4.42
CA THR A 128 -13.43 -5.49 -3.17
C THR A 128 -14.92 -5.80 -2.97
N GLU A 129 -15.73 -5.80 -4.04
CA GLU A 129 -17.13 -6.23 -3.99
C GLU A 129 -17.25 -7.73 -3.66
N LEU A 130 -16.40 -8.56 -4.26
CA LEU A 130 -16.35 -9.99 -3.97
C LEU A 130 -16.05 -10.25 -2.48
N VAL A 131 -15.10 -9.52 -1.90
CA VAL A 131 -14.80 -9.60 -0.46
C VAL A 131 -16.00 -9.16 0.38
N ALA A 132 -16.69 -8.08 0.01
CA ALA A 132 -17.90 -7.64 0.69
C ALA A 132 -19.03 -8.70 0.61
N ALA A 133 -19.17 -9.37 -0.54
CA ALA A 133 -20.14 -10.46 -0.71
C ALA A 133 -19.81 -11.64 0.19
N LEU A 134 -18.54 -12.01 0.37
CA LEU A 134 -18.14 -13.05 1.31
C LEU A 134 -18.45 -12.65 2.76
N ILE A 135 -18.11 -11.43 3.15
CA ILE A 135 -18.39 -10.91 4.50
C ILE A 135 -19.90 -10.99 4.80
N ASN A 136 -20.73 -10.62 3.85
CA ASN A 136 -22.17 -10.60 3.99
C ASN A 136 -22.84 -11.98 4.03
N GLN A 137 -22.09 -13.09 3.86
CA GLN A 137 -22.62 -14.45 4.04
C GLN A 137 -22.73 -14.88 5.52
N LYS A 138 -22.20 -14.10 6.46
CA LYS A 138 -22.20 -14.43 7.89
C LYS A 138 -23.09 -13.48 8.68
N GLU A 139 -23.55 -13.94 9.85
CA GLU A 139 -24.51 -13.21 10.68
C GLU A 139 -23.90 -11.95 11.33
N ASN A 140 -22.61 -11.97 11.62
CA ASN A 140 -21.91 -10.82 12.18
C ASN A 140 -20.65 -10.47 11.39
N LEU A 141 -20.21 -9.22 11.53
CA LEU A 141 -19.15 -8.66 10.74
C LEU A 141 -17.78 -9.35 10.98
N ILE A 142 -17.50 -9.76 12.21
CA ILE A 142 -16.21 -10.39 12.58
C ILE A 142 -16.09 -11.76 11.92
N ASP A 143 -17.14 -12.58 12.03
CA ASP A 143 -17.19 -13.90 11.40
C ASP A 143 -17.18 -13.77 9.87
N GLY A 144 -17.79 -12.71 9.32
CA GLY A 144 -17.72 -12.37 7.90
C GLY A 144 -16.29 -12.08 7.43
N ILE A 145 -15.56 -11.24 8.16
CA ILE A 145 -14.16 -10.92 7.85
C ILE A 145 -13.29 -12.18 7.94
N ARG A 146 -13.44 -12.97 9.01
CA ARG A 146 -12.71 -14.25 9.15
C ARG A 146 -13.00 -15.20 8.00
N TYR A 147 -14.27 -15.36 7.64
CA TYR A 147 -14.67 -16.20 6.52
C TYR A 147 -14.03 -15.76 5.19
N ALA A 148 -14.00 -14.47 4.92
CA ALA A 148 -13.32 -13.93 3.73
C ALA A 148 -11.81 -14.23 3.75
N LEU A 149 -11.14 -14.02 4.89
CA LEU A 149 -9.69 -14.33 5.05
C LEU A 149 -9.38 -15.82 4.86
N GLU A 150 -10.27 -16.71 5.30
CA GLU A 150 -10.11 -18.16 5.20
C GLU A 150 -10.40 -18.68 3.78
N THR A 151 -11.47 -18.18 3.15
CA THR A 151 -11.97 -18.64 1.84
C THR A 151 -11.05 -18.26 0.69
N ILE A 152 -10.41 -17.08 0.79
CA ILE A 152 -9.56 -16.58 -0.29
C ILE A 152 -8.25 -17.37 -0.35
N ASP A 153 -7.99 -17.99 -1.51
CA ASP A 153 -6.65 -18.43 -1.89
C ASP A 153 -5.86 -17.26 -2.46
N GLY A 154 -4.83 -16.84 -1.73
CA GLY A 154 -4.07 -15.65 -2.05
C GLY A 154 -3.76 -14.79 -0.83
N SER A 155 -3.90 -13.49 -0.97
CA SER A 155 -3.75 -12.53 0.14
C SER A 155 -4.92 -11.56 0.19
N LEU A 156 -5.34 -11.23 1.41
CA LEU A 156 -6.38 -10.25 1.68
C LEU A 156 -6.04 -9.44 2.92
N THR A 157 -5.90 -8.14 2.76
CA THR A 157 -5.81 -7.18 3.84
C THR A 157 -6.87 -6.11 3.59
N LEU A 158 -7.63 -5.73 4.60
CA LEU A 158 -8.80 -4.86 4.42
C LEU A 158 -9.02 -3.89 5.58
N MET A 159 -9.76 -2.82 5.28
CA MET A 159 -10.39 -1.95 6.25
C MET A 159 -11.88 -1.80 5.95
N LEU A 160 -12.72 -1.81 7.00
CA LEU A 160 -14.12 -1.43 6.94
C LEU A 160 -14.37 -0.23 7.84
N LEU A 161 -14.87 0.83 7.25
CA LEU A 161 -15.37 2.00 7.98
C LEU A 161 -16.86 1.82 8.27
N THR A 162 -17.20 1.81 9.55
CA THR A 162 -18.58 1.75 10.04
C THR A 162 -18.89 3.00 10.88
N PRO A 163 -20.16 3.28 11.21
CA PRO A 163 -20.50 4.36 12.15
C PRO A 163 -19.90 4.20 13.56
N LYS A 164 -19.38 3.01 13.88
CA LYS A 164 -18.79 2.68 15.19
C LYS A 164 -17.28 2.71 15.23
N GLY A 165 -16.62 2.84 14.09
CA GLY A 165 -15.16 2.81 13.98
C GLY A 165 -14.68 2.06 12.74
N ILE A 166 -13.37 1.88 12.65
CA ILE A 166 -12.70 1.16 11.56
C ILE A 166 -12.32 -0.24 12.05
N TYR A 167 -12.76 -1.27 11.31
CA TYR A 167 -12.26 -2.62 11.45
C TYR A 167 -11.08 -2.79 10.50
N ALA A 168 -9.95 -3.21 11.03
CA ALA A 168 -8.75 -3.52 10.26
C ALA A 168 -8.43 -5.01 10.37
N ALA A 169 -8.21 -5.67 9.24
CA ALA A 169 -7.90 -7.09 9.22
C ALA A 169 -6.69 -7.37 8.35
N ARG A 170 -5.67 -7.98 8.94
CA ARG A 170 -4.44 -8.37 8.25
C ARG A 170 -4.61 -9.74 7.61
N ASP A 171 -4.00 -9.93 6.43
CA ASP A 171 -3.87 -11.23 5.74
C ASP A 171 -3.60 -12.39 6.69
N LYS A 172 -4.23 -13.53 6.45
CA LYS A 172 -4.11 -14.72 7.34
C LYS A 172 -2.68 -15.21 7.58
N TYR A 173 -1.76 -14.88 6.68
CA TYR A 173 -0.33 -15.18 6.81
C TYR A 173 0.52 -13.93 7.03
N GLY A 174 -0.10 -12.76 7.23
CA GLY A 174 0.63 -11.51 7.45
C GLY A 174 1.46 -11.03 6.25
N ARG A 175 1.12 -11.43 5.01
CA ARG A 175 1.90 -11.09 3.81
C ARG A 175 2.04 -9.60 3.57
N THR A 176 0.99 -8.86 3.91
CA THR A 176 0.96 -7.40 3.83
C THR A 176 0.78 -6.82 5.23
N PRO A 177 1.58 -5.80 5.59
CA PRO A 177 1.51 -5.23 6.93
C PRO A 177 0.25 -4.38 7.13
N ILE A 178 -0.18 -4.28 8.40
CA ILE A 178 -1.05 -3.21 8.89
C ILE A 178 -0.41 -2.67 10.16
N VAL A 179 -0.20 -1.36 10.18
CA VAL A 179 0.34 -0.65 11.35
C VAL A 179 -0.66 0.40 11.83
N ILE A 180 -0.74 0.57 13.12
CA ILE A 180 -1.61 1.55 13.79
C ILE A 180 -0.71 2.61 14.42
N GLY A 181 -0.99 3.87 14.11
CA GLY A 181 -0.39 5.02 14.76
C GLY A 181 -1.39 5.71 15.69
N GLN A 182 -0.87 6.41 16.70
CA GLN A 182 -1.64 7.17 17.67
C GLN A 182 -1.12 8.59 17.81
N LYS A 183 -2.00 9.55 17.94
CA LYS A 183 -1.74 10.90 18.45
C LYS A 183 -2.82 11.29 19.47
N GLU A 184 -2.73 12.46 20.10
CA GLU A 184 -3.56 12.85 21.24
C GLU A 184 -5.06 12.59 21.04
N ASN A 185 -5.62 12.95 19.87
CA ASN A 185 -7.06 12.88 19.60
C ASN A 185 -7.42 11.90 18.47
N ALA A 186 -6.48 11.11 17.97
CA ALA A 186 -6.73 10.27 16.81
C ALA A 186 -5.88 8.99 16.78
N TYR A 187 -6.44 7.99 16.10
CA TYR A 187 -5.73 6.77 15.68
C TYR A 187 -5.76 6.71 14.15
N CYS A 188 -4.68 6.20 13.56
CA CYS A 188 -4.65 5.87 12.14
C CYS A 188 -4.27 4.41 11.92
N VAL A 189 -4.70 3.87 10.79
CA VAL A 189 -4.39 2.51 10.31
C VAL A 189 -3.83 2.63 8.92
N THR A 190 -2.69 2.02 8.66
CA THR A 190 -2.04 2.17 7.38
C THR A 190 -1.19 0.97 6.99
N PHE A 191 -0.75 0.99 5.76
CA PHE A 191 0.15 0.01 5.17
C PHE A 191 1.62 0.29 5.51
N GLU A 192 2.02 1.57 5.64
CA GLU A 192 3.39 2.02 5.86
C GLU A 192 3.47 3.08 6.96
N ASP A 193 4.38 2.87 7.91
CA ASP A 193 4.53 3.71 9.10
C ASP A 193 5.05 5.13 8.81
N PHE A 194 5.84 5.33 7.76
CA PHE A 194 6.30 6.67 7.40
C PHE A 194 5.15 7.64 7.12
N ALA A 195 4.02 7.11 6.58
CA ALA A 195 2.87 7.93 6.23
C ALA A 195 2.29 8.64 7.46
N TYR A 196 2.10 7.92 8.56
CA TYR A 196 1.55 8.52 9.77
C TYR A 196 2.59 9.29 10.60
N ARG A 197 3.87 8.88 10.57
CA ARG A 197 4.93 9.64 11.26
C ARG A 197 5.04 11.06 10.74
N ASN A 198 4.90 11.25 9.41
CA ASN A 198 4.87 12.58 8.80
C ASN A 198 3.62 13.41 9.19
N LEU A 199 2.57 12.78 9.71
CA LEU A 199 1.35 13.42 10.19
C LEU A 199 1.32 13.61 11.72
N GLY A 200 2.45 13.34 12.38
CA GLY A 200 2.61 13.53 13.81
C GLY A 200 2.07 12.39 14.68
N TYR A 201 1.79 11.24 14.10
CA TYR A 201 1.45 10.05 14.88
C TYR A 201 2.72 9.31 15.33
N HIS A 202 2.59 8.61 16.44
CA HIS A 202 3.60 7.70 16.98
C HIS A 202 3.16 6.24 16.78
N ASP A 203 4.13 5.34 16.77
CA ASP A 203 3.89 3.90 16.66
C ASP A 203 3.02 3.41 17.84
N TYR A 204 1.96 2.70 17.53
CA TYR A 204 1.07 2.13 18.55
C TYR A 204 1.08 0.60 18.50
N LYS A 205 0.81 0.01 17.33
CA LYS A 205 0.70 -1.44 17.16
C LYS A 205 0.92 -1.85 15.70
N GLU A 206 1.55 -2.98 15.49
CA GLU A 206 1.54 -3.71 14.23
C GLU A 206 0.69 -4.97 14.38
N LEU A 207 -0.27 -5.21 13.47
CA LEU A 207 -1.13 -6.39 13.50
C LEU A 207 -0.36 -7.63 13.08
N GLY A 208 -0.58 -8.74 13.78
CA GLY A 208 -0.07 -10.05 13.39
C GLY A 208 -0.91 -10.75 12.31
N PRO A 209 -0.50 -11.97 11.87
CA PRO A 209 -1.19 -12.73 10.84
C PRO A 209 -2.64 -13.04 11.21
N GLY A 210 -3.60 -12.69 10.35
CA GLY A 210 -5.03 -12.96 10.56
C GLY A 210 -5.68 -12.16 11.68
N GLU A 211 -4.97 -11.22 12.27
CA GLU A 211 -5.48 -10.38 13.36
C GLU A 211 -6.55 -9.42 12.85
N ILE A 212 -7.60 -9.22 13.68
CA ILE A 212 -8.68 -8.26 13.42
C ILE A 212 -8.79 -7.34 14.63
N ASP A 213 -8.59 -6.05 14.40
CA ASP A 213 -8.78 -5.01 15.38
C ASP A 213 -9.94 -4.09 15.01
N VAL A 214 -10.59 -3.50 16.01
CA VAL A 214 -11.47 -2.35 15.84
C VAL A 214 -10.85 -1.12 16.46
N ILE A 215 -10.81 -0.05 15.69
CA ILE A 215 -10.25 1.24 16.05
C ILE A 215 -11.40 2.24 16.21
N THR A 216 -11.46 2.89 17.37
CA THR A 216 -12.46 3.89 17.72
C THR A 216 -11.78 5.12 18.29
N THR A 217 -12.52 6.18 18.60
CA THR A 217 -12.01 7.35 19.31
C THR A 217 -11.57 7.03 20.75
N GLU A 218 -12.06 5.93 21.32
CA GLU A 218 -11.75 5.49 22.69
C GLU A 218 -10.52 4.58 22.76
N GLY A 219 -10.06 4.07 21.60
CA GLY A 219 -8.89 3.21 21.52
C GLY A 219 -8.99 2.08 20.50
N VAL A 220 -8.04 1.19 20.59
CA VAL A 220 -7.92 0.00 19.74
C VAL A 220 -8.24 -1.24 20.55
N LYS A 221 -9.10 -2.10 20.00
CA LYS A 221 -9.47 -3.37 20.63
C LYS A 221 -9.26 -4.52 19.66
N THR A 222 -8.49 -5.52 20.08
CA THR A 222 -8.34 -6.79 19.36
C THR A 222 -9.60 -7.63 19.48
N LEU A 223 -10.18 -8.00 18.36
CA LEU A 223 -11.37 -8.84 18.23
C LEU A 223 -11.01 -10.29 17.91
N VAL A 224 -9.95 -10.47 17.09
CA VAL A 224 -9.39 -11.78 16.77
C VAL A 224 -7.89 -11.69 16.97
N ALA A 225 -7.35 -12.53 17.83
CA ALA A 225 -5.91 -12.57 18.12
C ALA A 225 -5.11 -13.08 16.92
N PRO A 226 -3.84 -12.66 16.78
CA PRO A 226 -3.01 -13.08 15.67
C PRO A 226 -2.70 -14.57 15.68
N GLY A 227 -2.59 -15.15 14.49
CA GLY A 227 -2.04 -16.47 14.26
C GLY A 227 -0.52 -16.52 14.44
N LYS A 228 0.04 -17.73 14.35
CA LYS A 228 1.48 -17.96 14.52
C LYS A 228 2.25 -18.04 13.19
N ASP A 229 1.54 -18.31 12.09
CA ASP A 229 2.15 -18.59 10.79
C ASP A 229 2.34 -17.29 10.01
N MET A 230 3.57 -16.80 9.96
CA MET A 230 3.95 -15.61 9.20
C MET A 230 4.59 -16.00 7.87
N LYS A 231 4.10 -15.41 6.77
CA LYS A 231 4.67 -15.55 5.41
C LYS A 231 4.77 -14.17 4.74
N ILE A 232 5.42 -13.25 5.43
CA ILE A 232 5.56 -11.88 4.93
C ILE A 232 6.34 -11.84 3.61
N CYS A 233 5.95 -10.92 2.73
CA CYS A 233 6.58 -10.76 1.42
C CYS A 233 7.90 -9.97 1.55
N THR A 234 9.04 -10.59 1.22
CA THR A 234 10.35 -9.92 1.26
C THR A 234 10.48 -8.76 0.27
N PHE A 235 9.64 -8.69 -0.76
CA PHE A 235 9.57 -7.55 -1.68
C PHE A 235 9.21 -6.22 -1.00
N LEU A 236 8.62 -6.26 0.19
CA LEU A 236 8.43 -5.07 1.02
C LEU A 236 9.74 -4.31 1.21
N TRP A 237 10.78 -5.00 1.60
CA TRP A 237 12.10 -4.40 1.83
C TRP A 237 12.91 -4.24 0.53
N VAL A 238 12.98 -5.31 -0.27
CA VAL A 238 13.86 -5.34 -1.44
C VAL A 238 13.39 -4.37 -2.52
N TYR A 239 12.07 -4.23 -2.73
CA TYR A 239 11.59 -3.57 -3.93
C TYR A 239 10.65 -2.38 -3.69
N TYR A 240 9.46 -2.58 -3.13
CA TYR A 240 8.43 -1.55 -3.20
C TYR A 240 8.19 -0.74 -1.92
N GLY A 241 8.63 -1.20 -0.77
CA GLY A 241 8.51 -0.45 0.49
C GLY A 241 9.19 0.92 0.40
N TYR A 242 8.58 1.91 1.00
CA TYR A 242 9.18 3.24 1.03
C TYR A 242 10.46 3.22 1.89
N PRO A 243 11.54 3.90 1.50
CA PRO A 243 12.83 3.81 2.19
C PRO A 243 12.78 4.07 3.69
N SER A 244 11.97 5.04 4.12
CA SER A 244 11.84 5.40 5.54
C SER A 244 10.83 4.56 6.32
N SER A 245 10.20 3.56 5.69
CA SER A 245 9.32 2.61 6.36
C SER A 245 10.07 1.49 7.08
N SER A 246 9.39 0.93 8.06
CA SER A 246 9.80 -0.30 8.74
C SER A 246 8.67 -1.32 8.73
N TYR A 247 8.98 -2.60 8.62
CA TYR A 247 8.04 -3.70 8.72
C TYR A 247 8.60 -4.75 9.65
N GLU A 248 7.80 -5.27 10.56
CA GLU A 248 8.23 -6.26 11.57
C GLU A 248 9.51 -5.81 12.31
N GLY A 249 9.61 -4.51 12.61
CA GLY A 249 10.77 -3.92 13.28
C GLY A 249 12.04 -3.80 12.44
N VAL A 250 11.98 -4.08 11.13
CA VAL A 250 13.14 -4.00 10.22
C VAL A 250 12.99 -2.82 9.26
N SER A 251 13.91 -1.86 9.33
CA SER A 251 13.96 -0.71 8.44
C SER A 251 14.25 -1.12 6.99
N VAL A 252 13.50 -0.56 6.06
CA VAL A 252 13.66 -0.79 4.61
C VAL A 252 15.04 -0.33 4.13
N GLU A 253 15.43 0.88 4.50
CA GLU A 253 16.71 1.46 4.05
C GLU A 253 17.90 0.69 4.62
N GLU A 254 17.88 0.37 5.92
CA GLU A 254 18.95 -0.39 6.57
C GLU A 254 19.07 -1.81 5.98
N MET A 255 17.96 -2.47 5.70
CA MET A 255 17.98 -3.78 5.05
C MET A 255 18.66 -3.72 3.68
N ARG A 256 18.35 -2.67 2.88
CA ARG A 256 18.99 -2.47 1.57
C ARG A 256 20.50 -2.23 1.70
N TYR A 257 20.94 -1.47 2.71
CA TYR A 257 22.38 -1.33 3.01
C TYR A 257 23.02 -2.67 3.34
N ARG A 258 22.39 -3.48 4.18
CA ARG A 258 22.88 -4.83 4.52
C ARG A 258 22.95 -5.73 3.28
N CYS A 259 21.98 -5.66 2.37
CA CYS A 259 22.03 -6.41 1.10
C CYS A 259 23.23 -5.98 0.26
N GLY A 260 23.48 -4.68 0.09
CA GLY A 260 24.65 -4.17 -0.63
C GLY A 260 25.97 -4.63 0.00
N ALA A 261 26.06 -4.57 1.32
CA ALA A 261 27.25 -5.08 2.04
C ALA A 261 27.48 -6.58 1.83
N CYS A 262 26.40 -7.39 1.85
CA CYS A 262 26.48 -8.82 1.56
C CYS A 262 26.93 -9.10 0.13
N LEU A 263 26.50 -8.30 -0.85
CA LEU A 263 26.96 -8.40 -2.23
C LEU A 263 28.46 -8.10 -2.33
N ALA A 264 28.93 -7.03 -1.71
CA ALA A 264 30.34 -6.64 -1.70
C ALA A 264 31.26 -7.75 -1.14
N LYS A 265 30.84 -8.46 -0.08
CA LYS A 265 31.57 -9.60 0.51
C LYS A 265 31.73 -10.79 -0.43
N ARG A 266 30.83 -10.96 -1.39
CA ARG A 266 30.81 -12.09 -2.32
C ARG A 266 31.38 -11.75 -3.69
N ASP A 267 31.55 -10.46 -3.98
CA ASP A 267 31.99 -9.97 -5.27
C ASP A 267 33.52 -9.91 -5.34
N ASN A 268 34.08 -10.33 -6.47
CA ASN A 268 35.54 -10.32 -6.71
C ASN A 268 35.94 -9.22 -7.70
N VAL A 269 35.00 -8.39 -8.17
CA VAL A 269 35.31 -7.31 -9.11
C VAL A 269 35.98 -6.13 -8.40
N LYS A 270 36.83 -5.41 -9.12
CA LYS A 270 37.53 -4.22 -8.63
C LYS A 270 37.18 -3.03 -9.55
N PRO A 271 36.02 -2.41 -9.35
CA PRO A 271 35.65 -1.22 -10.07
C PRO A 271 36.31 0.02 -9.46
N ASP A 272 36.34 1.12 -10.21
CA ASP A 272 36.83 2.41 -9.72
C ASP A 272 35.77 3.13 -8.88
N ILE A 273 34.50 2.90 -9.17
CA ILE A 273 33.35 3.48 -8.45
C ILE A 273 32.21 2.49 -8.33
N VAL A 274 31.40 2.69 -7.29
CA VAL A 274 30.08 2.05 -7.09
C VAL A 274 28.98 3.08 -7.36
N ALA A 275 27.95 2.67 -8.07
CA ALA A 275 26.81 3.52 -8.39
C ALA A 275 25.50 2.77 -8.23
N GLY A 276 24.43 3.47 -7.87
CA GLY A 276 23.06 2.91 -7.86
C GLY A 276 22.24 3.50 -9.00
N VAL A 277 21.36 2.68 -9.57
CA VAL A 277 20.31 3.18 -10.46
C VAL A 277 19.31 4.00 -9.61
N PRO A 278 19.17 5.31 -9.89
CA PRO A 278 18.34 6.17 -9.06
C PRO A 278 16.83 5.92 -9.27
N ASP A 279 15.99 5.98 -8.21
CA ASP A 279 16.44 6.11 -6.81
C ASP A 279 16.59 4.73 -6.14
N SER A 280 16.10 3.69 -6.80
CA SER A 280 15.87 2.37 -6.22
C SER A 280 17.15 1.60 -5.84
N GLY A 281 18.22 1.74 -6.59
CA GLY A 281 19.49 1.06 -6.31
C GLY A 281 20.44 1.82 -5.37
N ILE A 282 20.10 3.06 -4.99
CA ILE A 282 21.01 3.92 -4.22
C ILE A 282 21.41 3.29 -2.88
N ALA A 283 20.43 2.83 -2.10
CA ALA A 283 20.69 2.25 -0.78
C ALA A 283 21.59 1.00 -0.85
N HIS A 284 21.36 0.13 -1.85
CA HIS A 284 22.21 -1.05 -2.08
C HIS A 284 23.63 -0.64 -2.44
N ALA A 285 23.78 0.36 -3.32
CA ALA A 285 25.10 0.86 -3.74
C ALA A 285 25.86 1.52 -2.58
N VAL A 286 25.18 2.27 -1.71
CA VAL A 286 25.79 2.82 -0.50
C VAL A 286 26.28 1.71 0.43
N GLY A 287 25.46 0.68 0.68
CA GLY A 287 25.85 -0.48 1.49
C GLY A 287 27.03 -1.23 0.89
N TYR A 288 27.06 -1.41 -0.44
CA TYR A 288 28.19 -2.02 -1.15
C TYR A 288 29.47 -1.18 -1.01
N SER A 289 29.37 0.13 -1.22
CA SER A 289 30.49 1.08 -1.10
C SER A 289 31.09 1.08 0.31
N ASN A 290 30.24 1.14 1.32
CA ASN A 290 30.68 1.14 2.73
C ASN A 290 31.44 -0.14 3.11
N GLU A 291 31.01 -1.29 2.61
CA GLU A 291 31.66 -2.58 2.91
C GLU A 291 32.93 -2.79 2.09
N SER A 292 32.90 -2.45 0.80
CA SER A 292 34.05 -2.69 -0.11
C SER A 292 35.15 -1.66 0.01
N GLY A 293 34.88 -0.47 0.55
CA GLY A 293 35.77 0.70 0.54
C GLY A 293 35.91 1.38 -0.82
N ILE A 294 35.15 0.94 -1.85
CA ILE A 294 35.15 1.55 -3.18
C ILE A 294 34.26 2.77 -3.16
N PRO A 295 34.69 3.94 -3.69
CA PRO A 295 33.91 5.18 -3.60
C PRO A 295 32.54 5.09 -4.25
N PHE A 296 31.52 5.57 -3.54
CA PHE A 296 30.18 5.78 -4.12
C PHE A 296 30.17 7.03 -5.00
N SER A 297 29.53 6.92 -6.17
CA SER A 297 29.34 8.03 -7.10
C SER A 297 27.92 8.03 -7.66
N ARG A 298 27.45 9.17 -8.15
CA ARG A 298 26.13 9.30 -8.80
C ARG A 298 26.27 9.63 -10.29
N PRO A 299 26.76 8.70 -11.11
CA PRO A 299 26.91 8.93 -12.55
C PRO A 299 25.57 8.93 -13.30
N PHE A 300 24.48 8.55 -12.63
CA PHE A 300 23.14 8.55 -13.19
C PHE A 300 22.21 9.42 -12.35
N ILE A 301 21.52 10.33 -13.03
CA ILE A 301 20.53 11.24 -12.44
C ILE A 301 19.16 10.92 -13.01
N LYS A 302 18.16 10.80 -12.13
CA LYS A 302 16.79 10.59 -12.55
C LYS A 302 16.15 11.91 -12.97
N TYR A 303 15.57 11.95 -14.16
CA TYR A 303 14.73 13.06 -14.58
C TYR A 303 13.34 12.91 -13.98
N THR A 304 13.00 13.77 -13.04
CA THR A 304 11.79 13.65 -12.20
C THR A 304 10.52 14.27 -12.79
N PRO A 305 10.52 15.26 -13.70
CA PRO A 305 9.30 16.01 -14.04
C PRO A 305 8.20 15.20 -14.71
N THR A 306 8.47 14.04 -15.27
CA THR A 306 7.48 13.28 -16.01
C THR A 306 7.66 11.77 -15.89
N TRP A 307 6.59 11.05 -16.11
CA TRP A 307 6.46 9.63 -16.42
C TRP A 307 6.26 8.67 -15.25
N PRO A 308 5.33 7.73 -15.42
CA PRO A 308 5.16 6.59 -14.52
C PRO A 308 6.43 5.73 -14.47
N ARG A 309 6.41 4.70 -13.66
CA ARG A 309 7.53 3.76 -13.55
C ARG A 309 7.84 3.15 -14.92
N SER A 310 9.13 3.06 -15.30
CA SER A 310 9.56 2.65 -16.65
C SER A 310 9.17 1.23 -17.04
N PHE A 311 8.89 0.35 -16.07
CA PHE A 311 8.48 -1.03 -16.31
C PHE A 311 6.97 -1.23 -16.49
N MET A 312 6.14 -0.21 -16.22
CA MET A 312 4.68 -0.31 -16.30
C MET A 312 4.12 -0.50 -17.71
N PRO A 313 4.65 0.12 -18.78
CA PRO A 313 4.14 -0.13 -20.13
C PRO A 313 4.30 -1.59 -20.53
N THR A 314 3.29 -2.11 -21.19
CA THR A 314 3.30 -3.50 -21.71
C THR A 314 4.21 -3.68 -22.92
N ILE A 315 4.47 -2.59 -23.67
CA ILE A 315 5.25 -2.60 -24.90
C ILE A 315 6.72 -2.29 -24.62
N GLN A 316 7.64 -3.17 -25.05
CA GLN A 316 9.08 -3.05 -24.78
C GLN A 316 9.70 -1.76 -25.34
N SER A 317 9.30 -1.32 -26.52
CA SER A 317 9.81 -0.07 -27.10
C SER A 317 9.46 1.16 -26.27
N GLN A 318 8.27 1.20 -25.66
CA GLN A 318 7.88 2.27 -24.73
C GLN A 318 8.69 2.21 -23.45
N ARG A 319 8.92 1.02 -22.86
CA ARG A 319 9.79 0.87 -21.69
C ARG A 319 11.19 1.39 -21.97
N ASN A 320 11.77 1.03 -23.11
CA ASN A 320 13.10 1.48 -23.51
C ASN A 320 13.16 3.00 -23.70
N LEU A 321 12.14 3.59 -24.32
CA LEU A 321 12.04 5.04 -24.50
C LEU A 321 11.99 5.76 -23.15
N ILE A 322 11.11 5.31 -22.26
CA ILE A 322 10.96 5.89 -20.92
C ILE A 322 12.27 5.76 -20.12
N ALA A 323 12.91 4.61 -20.14
CA ALA A 323 14.18 4.39 -19.45
C ALA A 323 15.27 5.35 -19.97
N LYS A 324 15.37 5.49 -21.29
CA LYS A 324 16.33 6.41 -21.96
C LYS A 324 16.07 7.88 -21.58
N MET A 325 14.81 8.27 -21.46
CA MET A 325 14.45 9.65 -21.09
C MET A 325 14.63 9.95 -19.60
N LYS A 326 14.46 8.94 -18.76
CA LYS A 326 14.53 9.11 -17.30
C LYS A 326 15.93 9.11 -16.73
N LEU A 327 16.84 8.36 -17.33
CA LEU A 327 18.17 8.14 -16.81
C LEU A 327 19.17 9.00 -17.59
N ILE A 328 19.64 10.07 -16.95
CA ILE A 328 20.60 11.00 -17.53
C ILE A 328 21.98 10.69 -16.97
N ALA A 329 22.93 10.44 -17.89
CA ALA A 329 24.30 10.18 -17.52
C ALA A 329 25.11 11.46 -17.28
N VAL A 330 25.94 11.46 -16.25
CA VAL A 330 26.94 12.50 -15.97
C VAL A 330 28.26 12.03 -16.55
N HIS A 331 28.61 12.51 -17.75
CA HIS A 331 29.75 12.02 -18.54
C HIS A 331 31.09 12.09 -17.80
N GLU A 332 31.32 13.15 -17.04
CA GLU A 332 32.57 13.38 -16.27
C GLU A 332 32.75 12.33 -15.15
N LEU A 333 31.68 11.75 -14.66
CA LEU A 333 31.73 10.70 -13.63
C LEU A 333 31.86 9.29 -14.21
N ILE A 334 31.59 9.14 -15.51
CA ILE A 334 31.61 7.84 -16.20
C ILE A 334 32.92 7.64 -16.98
N LYS A 335 33.41 8.69 -17.62
CA LYS A 335 34.54 8.65 -18.53
C LYS A 335 35.78 8.02 -17.86
N ASP A 336 36.39 7.07 -18.57
CA ASP A 336 37.63 6.36 -18.18
C ASP A 336 37.56 5.60 -16.84
N LYS A 337 36.36 5.22 -16.38
CA LYS A 337 36.18 4.49 -15.11
C LYS A 337 35.49 3.14 -15.34
N LYS A 338 35.87 2.14 -14.54
CA LYS A 338 35.14 0.89 -14.38
C LYS A 338 34.06 1.08 -13.31
N HIS A 339 32.82 0.73 -13.64
CA HIS A 339 31.69 0.92 -12.74
C HIS A 339 31.13 -0.40 -12.22
N LYS A 340 30.77 -0.44 -10.95
CA LYS A 340 29.82 -1.38 -10.39
C LYS A 340 28.48 -0.67 -10.25
N VAL A 341 27.47 -1.14 -10.96
CA VAL A 341 26.13 -0.57 -10.92
C VAL A 341 25.22 -1.51 -10.18
N GLU A 342 24.58 -1.01 -9.14
CA GLU A 342 23.57 -1.73 -8.37
C GLU A 342 22.18 -1.27 -8.80
N GLU A 343 21.32 -2.23 -9.07
CA GLU A 343 19.94 -2.04 -9.42
C GLU A 343 19.04 -2.89 -8.52
N LYS A 344 17.85 -2.41 -8.25
CA LYS A 344 16.81 -3.25 -7.68
C LYS A 344 16.43 -4.32 -8.69
N VAL A 345 16.58 -5.56 -8.31
CA VAL A 345 16.17 -6.71 -9.12
C VAL A 345 14.65 -6.78 -9.26
#